data_f9970a46f4587ced295ed3206ac1af66
#
_entry.id   f9970a46f4587ced295ed3206ac1af66
#
_cell.length_a   1.000
_cell.length_b   1.000
_cell.length_c   1.000
_cell.angle_alpha   90.00
_cell.angle_beta   90.00
_cell.angle_gamma   90.00
#
_symmetry.space_group_name_H-M   'P 1'
#
loop_
_entity.id
_entity.type
_entity.pdbx_description
1 polymer ?
#
loop_
_entity_poly.entity_id
_entity_poly.type
_entity_poly.pdbx_seq_one_letter_code
_entity_poly.pdbx_strand_id
1 'polypeptide(L)'
;CRERKPLGLLFLGGNPEFFKQGFAKVDVPSVLVTNRANNLPFENLSSVATDDIAAGKCAVDALFEAGHDKIGIIGGDPVKSYTSHQRYLGCKESFAEHGKEMNLEVCYEKARFSFDSAYRAMKRLVEKYPDLTAVFAMSDVMAIGAIRALRDMDYRVPEDISVIGFDGTVLAEYYNPKLATIRQQYPVSYTHLTLPTI
;
A
#
# COMPACT_ATOMS: atom_id res chain seq x y z
N CYS A 1 -10.63 -14.48 24.08
CA CYS A 1 -9.92 -15.69 23.60
C CYS A 1 -9.86 -16.81 24.65
N ARG A 2 -9.69 -16.50 25.93
CA ARG A 2 -9.55 -17.54 27.01
C ARG A 2 -10.73 -18.51 27.14
N GLU A 3 -11.95 -18.05 26.85
CA GLU A 3 -13.16 -18.90 26.96
C GLU A 3 -13.29 -19.96 25.87
N ARG A 4 -12.69 -19.74 24.68
CA ARG A 4 -12.84 -20.64 23.50
C ARG A 4 -11.64 -21.55 23.24
N LYS A 5 -10.53 -21.42 23.97
CA LYS A 5 -9.29 -22.22 23.85
C LYS A 5 -8.91 -22.45 22.37
N PRO A 6 -8.62 -21.40 21.59
CA PRO A 6 -8.25 -21.55 20.19
C PRO A 6 -6.93 -22.32 20.08
N LEU A 7 -6.77 -23.12 19.04
CA LEU A 7 -5.52 -23.82 18.73
C LEU A 7 -4.43 -22.89 18.21
N GLY A 8 -4.81 -21.73 17.66
CA GLY A 8 -3.92 -20.69 17.16
C GLY A 8 -4.70 -19.45 16.77
N LEU A 9 -3.98 -18.34 16.47
CA LEU A 9 -4.57 -17.06 16.10
C LEU A 9 -3.99 -16.54 14.78
N LEU A 10 -4.87 -16.00 13.92
CA LEU A 10 -4.49 -15.24 12.73
C LEU A 10 -4.85 -13.77 12.95
N PHE A 11 -3.86 -12.90 12.88
CA PHE A 11 -4.06 -11.46 12.94
C PHE A 11 -4.00 -10.91 11.50
N LEU A 12 -5.15 -10.47 10.98
CA LEU A 12 -5.27 -9.92 9.64
C LEU A 12 -4.96 -8.42 9.66
N GLY A 13 -3.69 -8.08 9.56
CA GLY A 13 -3.23 -6.70 9.68
C GLY A 13 -2.96 -6.28 11.14
N GLY A 14 -2.77 -4.99 11.33
CA GLY A 14 -2.47 -4.39 12.64
C GLY A 14 -1.07 -3.79 12.68
N ASN A 15 -0.89 -2.71 13.46
CA ASN A 15 0.42 -2.12 13.64
C ASN A 15 1.26 -3.02 14.57
N PRO A 16 2.46 -3.48 14.15
CA PRO A 16 3.35 -4.31 14.98
C PRO A 16 3.65 -3.73 16.35
N GLU A 17 3.65 -2.41 16.50
CA GLU A 17 3.89 -1.76 17.80
C GLU A 17 2.84 -2.11 18.86
N PHE A 18 1.59 -2.39 18.46
CA PHE A 18 0.55 -2.80 19.39
C PHE A 18 0.80 -4.19 19.97
N PHE A 19 1.51 -5.05 19.24
CA PHE A 19 1.89 -6.38 19.72
C PHE A 19 2.88 -6.30 20.89
N LYS A 20 3.77 -5.32 20.92
CA LYS A 20 4.73 -5.14 22.01
C LYS A 20 4.05 -5.02 23.39
N GLN A 21 2.85 -4.43 23.43
CA GLN A 21 2.16 -4.13 24.67
C GLN A 21 1.19 -5.24 25.13
N GLY A 22 0.64 -6.02 24.24
CA GLY A 22 -0.47 -6.93 24.54
C GLY A 22 -0.23 -8.41 24.23
N PHE A 23 0.64 -8.72 23.30
CA PHE A 23 0.83 -10.08 22.79
C PHE A 23 1.50 -11.04 23.79
N ALA A 24 2.26 -10.54 24.75
CA ALA A 24 2.89 -11.37 25.81
C ALA A 24 1.90 -12.23 26.62
N LYS A 25 0.60 -11.93 26.56
CA LYS A 25 -0.46 -12.71 27.21
C LYS A 25 -1.06 -13.79 26.33
N VAL A 26 -0.59 -13.91 25.09
CA VAL A 26 -1.03 -14.91 24.11
C VAL A 26 -0.08 -16.10 24.21
N ASP A 27 -0.61 -17.25 24.56
CA ASP A 27 0.12 -18.50 24.80
C ASP A 27 -0.05 -19.54 23.68
N VAL A 28 -0.77 -19.19 22.60
CA VAL A 28 -1.00 -20.07 21.45
C VAL A 28 -0.20 -19.62 20.22
N PRO A 29 0.14 -20.55 19.31
CA PRO A 29 0.78 -20.21 18.05
C PRO A 29 -0.02 -19.15 17.28
N SER A 30 0.66 -18.15 16.77
CA SER A 30 -0.02 -17.01 16.13
C SER A 30 0.72 -16.58 14.85
N VAL A 31 -0.05 -16.08 13.88
CA VAL A 31 0.47 -15.54 12.65
C VAL A 31 -0.07 -14.14 12.41
N LEU A 32 0.85 -13.19 12.17
CA LEU A 32 0.52 -11.86 11.70
C LEU A 32 0.59 -11.85 10.17
N VAL A 33 -0.51 -11.55 9.52
CA VAL A 33 -0.62 -11.46 8.06
C VAL A 33 -0.61 -9.99 7.66
N THR A 34 0.06 -9.67 6.58
CA THR A 34 0.25 -8.33 5.97
C THR A 34 1.38 -7.48 6.55
N ASN A 35 1.79 -7.69 7.79
CA ASN A 35 2.87 -6.94 8.43
C ASN A 35 3.96 -7.87 8.97
N ARG A 36 5.22 -7.41 8.98
CA ARG A 36 6.36 -8.18 9.47
C ARG A 36 6.43 -8.11 11.01
N ALA A 37 6.66 -9.28 11.63
CA ALA A 37 6.87 -9.42 13.08
C ALA A 37 8.35 -9.57 13.47
N ASN A 38 9.30 -9.42 12.54
CA ASN A 38 10.72 -9.75 12.73
C ASN A 38 11.39 -9.02 13.91
N ASN A 39 10.85 -7.88 14.32
CA ASN A 39 11.38 -7.07 15.43
C ASN A 39 10.59 -7.26 16.73
N LEU A 40 9.72 -8.27 16.80
CA LEU A 40 8.94 -8.58 17.98
C LEU A 40 9.55 -9.78 18.72
N PRO A 41 9.73 -9.70 20.04
CA PRO A 41 10.42 -10.74 20.84
C PRO A 41 9.49 -11.88 21.25
N PHE A 42 8.67 -12.43 20.32
CA PHE A 42 7.70 -13.48 20.63
C PHE A 42 7.95 -14.72 19.77
N GLU A 43 8.39 -15.82 20.40
CA GLU A 43 8.68 -17.09 19.72
C GLU A 43 7.44 -17.75 19.11
N ASN A 44 6.27 -17.51 19.68
CA ASN A 44 4.99 -18.04 19.21
C ASN A 44 4.28 -17.12 18.18
N LEU A 45 4.95 -16.10 17.64
CA LEU A 45 4.44 -15.19 16.62
C LEU A 45 5.27 -15.28 15.35
N SER A 46 4.69 -15.83 14.30
CA SER A 46 5.22 -15.78 12.92
C SER A 46 4.56 -14.66 12.13
N SER A 47 5.15 -14.27 10.99
CA SER A 47 4.53 -13.28 10.11
C SER A 47 4.71 -13.62 8.64
N VAL A 48 3.71 -13.24 7.83
CA VAL A 48 3.74 -13.28 6.37
C VAL A 48 3.34 -11.90 5.85
N ALA A 49 4.22 -11.27 5.08
CA ALA A 49 4.00 -9.93 4.56
C ALA A 49 4.61 -9.76 3.18
N THR A 50 4.03 -8.86 2.40
CA THR A 50 4.63 -8.32 1.18
C THR A 50 5.84 -7.46 1.54
N ASP A 51 6.83 -7.39 0.68
CA ASP A 51 7.88 -6.38 0.76
C ASP A 51 7.34 -5.04 0.25
N ASP A 52 6.70 -4.29 1.15
CA ASP A 52 6.05 -3.03 0.82
C ASP A 52 7.04 -1.94 0.39
N ILE A 53 8.31 -1.99 0.83
CA ILE A 53 9.36 -1.06 0.38
C ILE A 53 9.68 -1.35 -1.08
N ALA A 54 10.07 -2.58 -1.40
CA ALA A 54 10.38 -2.97 -2.77
C ALA A 54 9.19 -2.77 -3.71
N ALA A 55 7.98 -3.06 -3.26
CA ALA A 55 6.77 -2.89 -4.06
C ALA A 55 6.40 -1.41 -4.29
N GLY A 56 6.55 -0.55 -3.27
CA GLY A 56 6.36 0.90 -3.41
C GLY A 56 7.40 1.53 -4.35
N LYS A 57 8.66 1.08 -4.26
CA LYS A 57 9.73 1.46 -5.17
C LYS A 57 9.39 1.05 -6.60
N CYS A 58 9.03 -0.21 -6.83
CA CYS A 58 8.68 -0.74 -8.15
C CYS A 58 7.53 0.04 -8.82
N ALA A 59 6.52 0.47 -8.05
CA ALA A 59 5.42 1.27 -8.59
C ALA A 59 5.89 2.62 -9.14
N VAL A 60 6.78 3.30 -8.42
CA VAL A 60 7.28 4.61 -8.80
C VAL A 60 8.34 4.48 -9.90
N ASP A 61 9.21 3.47 -9.85
CA ASP A 61 10.17 3.16 -10.92
C ASP A 61 9.44 2.96 -12.26
N ALA A 62 8.34 2.20 -12.27
CA ALA A 62 7.55 1.99 -13.48
C ALA A 62 7.00 3.30 -14.08
N LEU A 63 6.68 4.29 -13.25
CA LEU A 63 6.26 5.60 -13.72
C LEU A 63 7.43 6.41 -14.28
N PHE A 64 8.60 6.38 -13.65
CA PHE A 64 9.82 7.01 -14.18
C PHE A 64 10.25 6.36 -15.50
N GLU A 65 10.22 5.03 -15.61
CA GLU A 65 10.52 4.27 -16.82
C GLU A 65 9.54 4.59 -17.98
N ALA A 66 8.28 4.91 -17.63
CA ALA A 66 7.29 5.40 -18.59
C ALA A 66 7.50 6.87 -19.00
N GLY A 67 8.53 7.54 -18.48
CA GLY A 67 8.90 8.92 -18.83
C GLY A 67 8.23 10.00 -17.96
N HIS A 68 7.55 9.63 -16.90
CA HIS A 68 6.97 10.61 -15.97
C HIS A 68 8.01 11.10 -14.98
N ASP A 69 8.05 12.40 -14.74
CA ASP A 69 8.92 13.03 -13.72
C ASP A 69 8.13 13.89 -12.71
N LYS A 70 6.87 14.14 -12.98
CA LYS A 70 5.91 14.85 -12.10
C LYS A 70 4.92 13.86 -11.50
N ILE A 71 5.40 13.11 -10.50
CA ILE A 71 4.68 11.98 -9.91
C ILE A 71 4.08 12.38 -8.57
N GLY A 72 2.78 12.16 -8.43
CA GLY A 72 2.05 12.30 -7.17
C GLY A 72 1.77 10.95 -6.51
N ILE A 73 1.53 10.98 -5.21
CA ILE A 73 1.25 9.77 -4.42
C ILE A 73 0.00 9.98 -3.58
N ILE A 74 -0.92 9.02 -3.65
CA ILE A 74 -2.07 8.95 -2.75
C ILE A 74 -1.91 7.72 -1.87
N GLY A 75 -1.76 7.95 -0.56
CA GLY A 75 -1.51 6.90 0.42
C GLY A 75 -2.12 7.16 1.78
N GLY A 76 -2.02 6.19 2.68
CA GLY A 76 -2.39 6.38 4.07
C GLY A 76 -1.43 7.33 4.79
N ASP A 77 -1.74 7.64 6.06
CA ASP A 77 -0.82 8.46 6.86
C ASP A 77 0.46 7.64 7.18
N PRO A 78 1.64 8.05 6.65
CA PRO A 78 2.87 7.28 6.83
C PRO A 78 3.40 7.31 8.28
N VAL A 79 2.88 8.17 9.13
CA VAL A 79 3.22 8.18 10.57
C VAL A 79 2.37 7.18 11.35
N LYS A 80 1.11 6.97 10.95
CA LYS A 80 0.14 6.14 11.69
C LYS A 80 -0.02 4.74 11.13
N SER A 81 0.21 4.55 9.83
CA SER A 81 0.05 3.28 9.12
C SER A 81 1.40 2.67 8.79
N TYR A 82 1.70 1.51 9.35
CA TYR A 82 2.94 0.79 9.08
C TYR A 82 3.09 0.46 7.58
N THR A 83 2.07 -0.09 6.94
CA THR A 83 2.08 -0.41 5.50
C THR A 83 2.32 0.83 4.63
N SER A 84 1.61 1.95 4.94
CA SER A 84 1.81 3.20 4.21
C SER A 84 3.21 3.77 4.41
N HIS A 85 3.77 3.60 5.61
CA HIS A 85 5.16 4.01 5.89
C HIS A 85 6.16 3.22 5.04
N GLN A 86 6.01 1.89 4.96
CA GLN A 86 6.91 1.06 4.17
C GLN A 86 6.83 1.40 2.67
N ARG A 87 5.62 1.53 2.11
CA ARG A 87 5.42 1.94 0.71
C ARG A 87 5.98 3.34 0.45
N TYR A 88 5.80 4.26 1.40
CA TYR A 88 6.39 5.60 1.33
C TYR A 88 7.92 5.57 1.28
N LEU A 89 8.57 4.73 2.09
CA LEU A 89 10.03 4.57 2.04
C LEU A 89 10.49 4.10 0.66
N GLY A 90 9.80 3.12 0.07
CA GLY A 90 10.09 2.66 -1.29
C GLY A 90 9.93 3.76 -2.34
N CYS A 91 8.85 4.56 -2.26
CA CYS A 91 8.70 5.73 -3.13
C CYS A 91 9.87 6.69 -3.00
N LYS A 92 10.29 7.00 -1.76
CA LYS A 92 11.41 7.90 -1.49
C LYS A 92 12.73 7.38 -2.07
N GLU A 93 12.98 6.06 -1.96
CA GLU A 93 14.15 5.42 -2.56
C GLU A 93 14.14 5.57 -4.09
N SER A 94 13.00 5.30 -4.74
CA SER A 94 12.85 5.45 -6.18
C SER A 94 13.12 6.89 -6.63
N PHE A 95 12.52 7.89 -5.98
CA PHE A 95 12.79 9.31 -6.30
C PHE A 95 14.27 9.64 -6.19
N ALA A 96 14.95 9.20 -5.13
CA ALA A 96 16.38 9.45 -4.92
C ALA A 96 17.25 8.79 -6.00
N GLU A 97 16.97 7.56 -6.41
CA GLU A 97 17.69 6.84 -7.46
C GLU A 97 17.53 7.52 -8.84
N HIS A 98 16.38 8.16 -9.08
CA HIS A 98 16.15 8.96 -10.30
C HIS A 98 16.61 10.42 -10.17
N GLY A 99 17.39 10.76 -9.11
CA GLY A 99 17.94 12.09 -8.91
C GLY A 99 16.88 13.17 -8.60
N LYS A 100 15.73 12.77 -8.07
CA LYS A 100 14.62 13.65 -7.68
C LYS A 100 14.44 13.68 -6.18
N GLU A 101 13.94 14.80 -5.66
CA GLU A 101 13.53 14.91 -4.26
C GLU A 101 12.01 14.73 -4.13
N MET A 102 11.59 13.84 -3.24
CA MET A 102 10.19 13.63 -2.92
C MET A 102 9.73 14.65 -1.86
N ASN A 103 9.14 15.76 -2.31
CA ASN A 103 8.53 16.73 -1.41
C ASN A 103 7.13 16.30 -1.00
N LEU A 104 6.97 15.82 0.24
CA LEU A 104 5.69 15.35 0.78
C LEU A 104 4.56 16.39 0.75
N GLU A 105 4.90 17.66 0.96
CA GLU A 105 3.89 18.73 0.97
C GLU A 105 3.31 18.98 -0.42
N VAL A 106 4.07 18.69 -1.48
CA VAL A 106 3.66 18.88 -2.86
C VAL A 106 3.08 17.61 -3.47
N CYS A 107 3.83 16.49 -3.42
CA CYS A 107 3.51 15.30 -4.21
C CYS A 107 2.75 14.21 -3.43
N TYR A 108 2.46 14.37 -2.14
CA TYR A 108 1.78 13.35 -1.35
C TYR A 108 0.43 13.85 -0.82
N GLU A 109 -0.63 13.06 -1.05
CA GLU A 109 -1.94 13.25 -0.43
C GLU A 109 -2.34 12.09 0.45
N LYS A 110 -2.69 12.42 1.70
CA LYS A 110 -3.19 11.43 2.66
C LYS A 110 -4.65 11.08 2.38
N ALA A 111 -4.92 9.77 2.29
CA ALA A 111 -6.26 9.24 2.14
C ALA A 111 -6.42 7.95 2.96
N ARG A 112 -7.66 7.60 3.28
CA ARG A 112 -8.00 6.26 3.74
C ARG A 112 -8.04 5.31 2.54
N PHE A 113 -7.87 4.02 2.77
CA PHE A 113 -7.97 2.98 1.74
C PHE A 113 -9.45 2.77 1.30
N SER A 114 -10.01 3.80 0.66
CA SER A 114 -11.39 3.79 0.16
C SER A 114 -11.52 4.69 -1.07
N PHE A 115 -12.49 4.37 -1.94
CA PHE A 115 -12.78 5.13 -3.16
C PHE A 115 -13.00 6.62 -2.87
N ASP A 116 -13.91 6.92 -1.96
CA ASP A 116 -14.33 8.29 -1.66
C ASP A 116 -13.21 9.14 -1.03
N SER A 117 -12.37 8.54 -0.15
CA SER A 117 -11.23 9.26 0.42
C SER A 117 -10.18 9.56 -0.64
N ALA A 118 -9.88 8.62 -1.54
CA ALA A 118 -8.93 8.81 -2.63
C ALA A 118 -9.46 9.78 -3.70
N TYR A 119 -10.76 9.76 -3.99
CA TYR A 119 -11.42 10.74 -4.85
C TYR A 119 -11.16 12.17 -4.37
N ARG A 120 -11.39 12.44 -3.08
CA ARG A 120 -11.13 13.77 -2.50
C ARG A 120 -9.64 14.10 -2.46
N ALA A 121 -8.78 13.12 -2.19
CA ALA A 121 -7.34 13.32 -2.17
C ALA A 121 -6.81 13.68 -3.56
N MET A 122 -7.30 13.03 -4.61
CA MET A 122 -6.89 13.31 -5.99
C MET A 122 -7.23 14.75 -6.39
N LYS A 123 -8.41 15.26 -6.05
CA LYS A 123 -8.79 16.66 -6.32
C LYS A 123 -7.80 17.63 -5.68
N ARG A 124 -7.47 17.44 -4.40
CA ARG A 124 -6.47 18.27 -3.71
C ARG A 124 -5.08 18.14 -4.32
N LEU A 125 -4.71 16.92 -4.76
CA LEU A 125 -3.40 16.68 -5.36
C LEU A 125 -3.22 17.45 -6.65
N VAL A 126 -4.21 17.46 -7.54
CA VAL A 126 -4.19 18.25 -8.78
C VAL A 126 -4.13 19.75 -8.49
N GLU A 127 -4.90 20.23 -7.51
CA GLU A 127 -4.90 21.66 -7.13
C GLU A 127 -3.52 22.13 -6.64
N LYS A 128 -2.83 21.32 -5.83
CA LYS A 128 -1.52 21.70 -5.28
C LYS A 128 -0.33 21.34 -6.16
N TYR A 129 -0.51 20.44 -7.14
CA TYR A 129 0.53 20.00 -8.06
C TYR A 129 0.02 20.03 -9.51
N PRO A 130 -0.14 21.24 -10.11
CA PRO A 130 -0.74 21.41 -11.43
C PRO A 130 0.01 20.71 -12.58
N ASP A 131 1.33 20.54 -12.44
CA ASP A 131 2.19 19.89 -13.44
C ASP A 131 2.20 18.36 -13.36
N LEU A 132 1.34 17.78 -12.54
CA LEU A 132 1.24 16.35 -12.30
C LEU A 132 0.97 15.58 -13.58
N THR A 133 1.76 14.54 -13.86
CA THR A 133 1.58 13.68 -15.05
C THR A 133 1.30 12.23 -14.72
N ALA A 134 1.60 11.81 -13.49
CA ALA A 134 1.32 10.45 -13.04
C ALA A 134 1.03 10.36 -11.54
N VAL A 135 0.28 9.35 -11.15
CA VAL A 135 -0.09 9.08 -9.74
C VAL A 135 0.14 7.61 -9.40
N PHE A 136 0.85 7.38 -8.30
CA PHE A 136 0.81 6.10 -7.60
C PHE A 136 -0.20 6.17 -6.46
N ALA A 137 -1.22 5.32 -6.53
CA ALA A 137 -2.19 5.13 -5.45
C ALA A 137 -1.90 3.83 -4.71
N MET A 138 -1.74 3.89 -3.38
CA MET A 138 -1.28 2.77 -2.55
C MET A 138 -2.29 1.62 -2.39
N SER A 139 -3.37 1.59 -3.20
CA SER A 139 -4.23 0.42 -3.43
C SER A 139 -5.05 0.60 -4.70
N ASP A 140 -5.57 -0.50 -5.27
CA ASP A 140 -6.45 -0.46 -6.44
C ASP A 140 -7.75 0.31 -6.16
N VAL A 141 -8.29 0.17 -4.95
CA VAL A 141 -9.47 0.92 -4.50
C VAL A 141 -9.20 2.43 -4.52
N MET A 142 -8.01 2.85 -4.07
CA MET A 142 -7.61 4.25 -4.11
C MET A 142 -7.36 4.72 -5.55
N ALA A 143 -6.72 3.90 -6.39
CA ALA A 143 -6.49 4.20 -7.80
C ALA A 143 -7.79 4.44 -8.56
N ILE A 144 -8.78 3.57 -8.38
CA ILE A 144 -10.11 3.72 -9.00
C ILE A 144 -10.80 5.01 -8.53
N GLY A 145 -10.73 5.33 -7.23
CA GLY A 145 -11.25 6.59 -6.69
C GLY A 145 -10.56 7.83 -7.28
N ALA A 146 -9.24 7.77 -7.45
CA ALA A 146 -8.44 8.82 -8.09
C ALA A 146 -8.80 9.00 -9.57
N ILE A 147 -8.92 7.91 -10.33
CA ILE A 147 -9.33 7.94 -11.75
C ILE A 147 -10.73 8.56 -11.89
N ARG A 148 -11.66 8.22 -11.00
CA ARG A 148 -12.97 8.82 -11.00
C ARG A 148 -12.91 10.34 -10.80
N ALA A 149 -12.08 10.82 -9.86
CA ALA A 149 -11.91 12.25 -9.61
C ALA A 149 -11.31 12.97 -10.83
N LEU A 150 -10.29 12.37 -11.47
CA LEU A 150 -9.67 12.91 -12.68
C LEU A 150 -10.69 13.08 -13.81
N ARG A 151 -11.51 12.06 -14.06
CA ARG A 151 -12.57 12.10 -15.09
C ARG A 151 -13.63 13.16 -14.79
N ASP A 152 -14.01 13.33 -13.53
CA ASP A 152 -14.98 14.36 -13.13
C ASP A 152 -14.39 15.80 -13.21
N MET A 153 -13.07 15.92 -13.37
CA MET A 153 -12.33 17.16 -13.64
C MET A 153 -11.87 17.27 -15.11
N ASP A 154 -12.45 16.46 -16.01
CA ASP A 154 -12.18 16.43 -17.45
C ASP A 154 -10.75 16.00 -17.86
N TYR A 155 -9.98 15.37 -16.94
CA TYR A 155 -8.71 14.74 -17.28
C TYR A 155 -8.93 13.36 -17.90
N ARG A 156 -8.21 13.07 -18.97
CA ARG A 156 -8.14 11.74 -19.58
C ARG A 156 -7.09 10.89 -18.87
N VAL A 157 -7.44 9.64 -18.63
CA VAL A 157 -6.54 8.64 -18.02
C VAL A 157 -6.41 7.48 -19.00
N PRO A 158 -5.19 7.19 -19.49
CA PRO A 158 -3.87 7.67 -19.01
C PRO A 158 -3.32 8.93 -19.73
N GLU A 159 -3.99 9.49 -20.74
CA GLU A 159 -3.40 10.44 -21.71
C GLU A 159 -2.92 11.75 -21.07
N ASP A 160 -3.65 12.29 -20.10
CA ASP A 160 -3.26 13.52 -19.41
C ASP A 160 -2.57 13.20 -18.07
N ILE A 161 -3.08 12.21 -17.31
CA ILE A 161 -2.48 11.75 -16.07
C ILE A 161 -2.55 10.22 -16.00
N SER A 162 -1.40 9.57 -15.92
CA SER A 162 -1.29 8.12 -15.72
C SER A 162 -1.55 7.74 -14.26
N VAL A 163 -2.19 6.59 -14.03
CA VAL A 163 -2.47 6.09 -12.67
C VAL A 163 -2.03 4.63 -12.54
N ILE A 164 -1.23 4.34 -11.52
CA ILE A 164 -0.88 2.98 -11.11
C ILE A 164 -1.42 2.71 -9.71
N GLY A 165 -2.04 1.54 -9.53
CA GLY A 165 -2.56 1.04 -8.26
C GLY A 165 -1.61 0.08 -7.55
N PHE A 166 -2.14 -0.56 -6.54
CA PHE A 166 -1.47 -1.57 -5.75
C PHE A 166 -2.51 -2.60 -5.28
N ASP A 167 -2.16 -3.84 -5.22
CA ASP A 167 -2.80 -5.08 -4.79
C ASP A 167 -2.98 -6.08 -5.93
N GLY A 168 -3.28 -5.67 -7.16
CA GLY A 168 -3.58 -6.56 -8.29
C GLY A 168 -4.91 -7.28 -8.11
N THR A 169 -5.92 -6.56 -7.65
CA THR A 169 -7.25 -7.11 -7.38
C THR A 169 -8.01 -7.41 -8.67
N VAL A 170 -9.06 -8.23 -8.55
CA VAL A 170 -9.99 -8.50 -9.66
C VAL A 170 -10.61 -7.20 -10.22
N LEU A 171 -10.84 -6.21 -9.36
CA LEU A 171 -11.33 -4.90 -9.81
C LEU A 171 -10.38 -4.21 -10.79
N ALA A 172 -9.06 -4.33 -10.59
CA ALA A 172 -8.08 -3.76 -11.50
C ALA A 172 -8.12 -4.42 -12.88
N GLU A 173 -8.40 -5.73 -12.94
CA GLU A 173 -8.49 -6.48 -14.19
C GLU A 173 -9.74 -6.14 -15.02
N TYR A 174 -10.87 -5.91 -14.36
CA TYR A 174 -12.16 -5.63 -15.00
C TYR A 174 -12.48 -4.13 -15.13
N TYR A 175 -11.61 -3.26 -14.63
CA TYR A 175 -11.76 -1.82 -14.82
C TYR A 175 -11.52 -1.45 -16.29
N ASN A 176 -12.17 -0.41 -16.79
CA ASN A 176 -12.02 0.03 -18.19
C ASN A 176 -11.55 1.50 -18.27
N PRO A 177 -10.35 1.75 -18.83
CA PRO A 177 -9.32 0.78 -19.24
C PRO A 177 -8.77 -0.02 -18.06
N LYS A 178 -8.14 -1.19 -18.34
CA LYS A 178 -7.53 -2.03 -17.32
C LYS A 178 -6.54 -1.23 -16.48
N LEU A 179 -6.65 -1.32 -15.16
CA LEU A 179 -5.77 -0.58 -14.24
C LEU A 179 -4.38 -1.21 -14.17
N ALA A 180 -3.35 -0.42 -14.44
CA ALA A 180 -1.98 -0.79 -14.09
C ALA A 180 -1.85 -0.89 -12.56
N THR A 181 -1.25 -1.97 -12.07
CA THR A 181 -1.18 -2.22 -10.62
C THR A 181 0.00 -3.11 -10.26
N ILE A 182 0.58 -2.88 -9.08
CA ILE A 182 1.54 -3.80 -8.47
C ILE A 182 0.77 -4.99 -7.89
N ARG A 183 1.02 -6.18 -8.43
CA ARG A 183 0.33 -7.40 -7.98
C ARG A 183 1.03 -7.98 -6.75
N GLN A 184 0.29 -8.11 -5.65
CA GLN A 184 0.74 -8.89 -4.51
C GLN A 184 0.66 -10.39 -4.81
N GLN A 185 1.66 -11.14 -4.36
CA GLN A 185 1.71 -12.59 -4.58
C GLN A 185 0.95 -13.34 -3.47
N TYR A 186 -0.36 -13.17 -3.41
CA TYR A 186 -1.21 -13.84 -2.42
C TYR A 186 -1.06 -15.37 -2.38
N PRO A 187 -0.96 -16.11 -3.52
CA PRO A 187 -0.81 -17.58 -3.47
C PRO A 187 0.42 -18.03 -2.68
N VAL A 188 1.54 -17.33 -2.80
CA VAL A 188 2.77 -17.64 -2.06
C VAL A 188 2.59 -17.41 -0.57
N SER A 189 1.89 -16.34 -0.20
CA SER A 189 1.62 -16.01 1.22
C SER A 189 0.76 -17.07 1.91
N TYR A 190 -0.18 -17.69 1.21
CA TYR A 190 -1.04 -18.73 1.77
C TYR A 190 -0.40 -20.13 1.79
N THR A 191 0.45 -20.46 0.81
CA THR A 191 1.11 -21.77 0.75
C THR A 191 2.26 -21.93 1.75
N HIS A 192 2.83 -20.83 2.23
CA HIS A 192 3.87 -20.83 3.27
C HIS A 192 3.34 -20.64 4.70
N LEU A 193 2.04 -20.55 4.90
CA LEU A 193 1.39 -20.66 6.20
C LEU A 193 1.39 -22.13 6.67
N THR A 194 2.55 -22.74 6.80
CA THR A 194 2.69 -23.97 7.57
C THR A 194 2.64 -23.60 9.04
N LEU A 195 1.51 -23.88 9.69
CA LEU A 195 1.49 -23.96 11.14
C LEU A 195 2.60 -24.97 11.53
N PRO A 196 3.43 -24.65 12.53
CA PRO A 196 4.39 -25.62 13.01
C PRO A 196 3.62 -26.90 13.33
N THR A 197 4.01 -27.99 12.70
CA THR A 197 3.45 -29.32 12.96
C THR A 197 3.75 -29.63 14.42
N ILE A 198 2.71 -29.77 15.22
CA ILE A 198 2.79 -30.22 16.61
C ILE A 198 3.27 -31.65 16.64
#